data_9027753b2aeff82c8793ad48fa0b0163
#
_entry.id   9027753b2aeff82c8793ad48fa0b0163
#
_cell.length_a   1.000
_cell.length_b   1.000
_cell.length_c   1.000
_cell.angle_alpha   90.00
_cell.angle_beta   90.00
_cell.angle_gamma   90.00
#
_symmetry.space_group_name_H-M   'P 1'
#
loop_
_entity.id
_entity.type
_entity.pdbx_description
1 polymer ?
#
loop_
_entity_poly.entity_id
_entity_poly.type
_entity_poly.pdbx_seq_one_letter_code
_entity_poly.pdbx_strand_id
1 'polypeptide(L)'
;ETVHQSFGCLARYRGVRSELDYDMYEAFDLEYEYDIREAFDKYLQGKIVLSHYLDMLNFQEAIYPANYNKLRFLENHDQPRICSYVKDEAALQNYTAMLYFLKGTTLLYAGQEFENDHLPSLFEKEPIDRASGKDLTPLLKKLAGIKRLLGTQDYFRAEANDEQNIAVMQ
;
A
#
# COMPACT_ATOMS: atom_id res chain seq x y z
N GLU A 1 -6.13 -13.78 30.13
CA GLU A 1 -5.96 -13.78 28.66
C GLU A 1 -4.55 -13.34 28.34
N THR A 2 -3.74 -14.27 27.85
CA THR A 2 -2.34 -14.02 27.47
C THR A 2 -2.37 -13.40 26.09
N VAL A 3 -2.05 -12.11 25.97
CA VAL A 3 -1.84 -11.45 24.68
C VAL A 3 -0.53 -12.01 24.11
N HIS A 4 -0.63 -12.93 23.16
CA HIS A 4 0.52 -13.30 22.34
C HIS A 4 0.83 -12.12 21.41
N GLN A 5 1.81 -11.30 21.78
CA GLN A 5 2.46 -10.38 20.86
C GLN A 5 3.37 -11.21 19.94
N SER A 6 2.87 -11.54 18.74
CA SER A 6 3.74 -12.02 17.69
C SER A 6 4.54 -10.82 17.17
N PHE A 7 5.85 -10.83 17.40
CA PHE A 7 6.76 -9.86 16.77
C PHE A 7 6.96 -10.31 15.32
N GLY A 8 6.28 -9.62 14.38
CA GLY A 8 6.52 -9.82 12.96
C GLY A 8 7.90 -9.28 12.57
N CYS A 9 8.65 -10.05 11.78
CA CYS A 9 9.89 -9.59 11.16
C CYS A 9 9.58 -8.91 9.83
N LEU A 10 10.08 -7.68 9.63
CA LEU A 10 9.87 -6.88 8.42
C LEU A 10 11.13 -6.86 7.58
N ALA A 11 11.01 -7.25 6.29
CA ALA A 11 12.06 -7.15 5.31
C ALA A 11 11.90 -5.93 4.40
N ARG A 12 13.03 -5.39 3.93
CA ARG A 12 13.08 -4.33 2.92
C ARG A 12 13.97 -4.76 1.77
N TYR A 13 13.37 -5.01 0.62
CA TYR A 13 14.07 -5.36 -0.59
C TYR A 13 13.57 -4.54 -1.80
N ARG A 14 14.48 -4.20 -2.73
CA ARG A 14 14.15 -3.50 -3.98
C ARG A 14 14.42 -4.41 -5.17
N GLY A 15 13.35 -4.79 -5.85
CA GLY A 15 13.42 -5.51 -7.12
C GLY A 15 12.81 -6.92 -7.08
N VAL A 16 12.17 -7.30 -8.19
CA VAL A 16 11.60 -8.64 -8.37
C VAL A 16 12.72 -9.60 -8.75
N ARG A 17 13.16 -10.44 -7.82
CA ARG A 17 14.05 -11.56 -8.07
C ARG A 17 13.46 -12.79 -7.39
N SER A 18 12.71 -13.58 -8.14
CA SER A 18 11.89 -14.68 -7.68
C SER A 18 12.56 -15.67 -6.70
N GLU A 19 13.85 -15.93 -6.84
CA GLU A 19 14.58 -16.86 -5.97
C GLU A 19 14.90 -16.24 -4.60
N LEU A 20 15.33 -14.96 -4.55
CA LEU A 20 15.66 -14.27 -3.30
C LEU A 20 14.41 -13.86 -2.51
N ASP A 21 13.31 -13.55 -3.21
CA ASP A 21 12.07 -13.16 -2.58
C ASP A 21 11.39 -14.34 -1.88
N TYR A 22 11.54 -15.57 -2.40
CA TYR A 22 11.02 -16.77 -1.75
C TYR A 22 11.70 -17.03 -0.41
N ASP A 23 13.03 -16.94 -0.38
CA ASP A 23 13.84 -17.12 0.84
C ASP A 23 13.53 -16.05 1.90
N MET A 24 13.16 -14.82 1.46
CA MET A 24 12.76 -13.76 2.38
C MET A 24 11.48 -14.11 3.15
N TYR A 25 10.51 -14.78 2.53
CA TYR A 25 9.28 -15.23 3.20
C TYR A 25 9.44 -16.47 4.07
N GLU A 26 10.59 -17.16 4.01
CA GLU A 26 10.98 -18.17 5.01
C GLU A 26 11.52 -17.52 6.29
N ALA A 27 12.15 -16.34 6.17
CA ALA A 27 12.81 -15.65 7.28
C ALA A 27 11.99 -14.50 7.88
N PHE A 28 11.07 -13.90 7.10
CA PHE A 28 10.34 -12.70 7.48
C PHE A 28 8.83 -12.88 7.27
N ASP A 29 8.04 -12.28 8.14
CA ASP A 29 6.58 -12.34 8.10
C ASP A 29 5.98 -11.31 7.14
N LEU A 30 6.72 -10.24 6.83
CA LEU A 30 6.24 -9.07 6.12
C LEU A 30 7.37 -8.44 5.30
N GLU A 31 7.06 -8.00 4.09
CA GLU A 31 8.00 -7.32 3.21
C GLU A 31 7.41 -6.01 2.66
N TYR A 32 8.22 -4.94 2.60
CA TYR A 32 7.81 -3.68 1.98
C TYR A 32 7.53 -3.85 0.48
N GLU A 33 6.46 -3.22 0.00
CA GLU A 33 6.08 -3.22 -1.42
C GLU A 33 6.89 -2.23 -2.26
N TYR A 34 8.19 -2.43 -2.36
CA TYR A 34 9.02 -1.63 -3.26
C TYR A 34 9.19 -2.23 -4.65
N ASP A 35 8.86 -3.49 -4.84
CA ASP A 35 8.97 -4.24 -6.09
C ASP A 35 8.10 -3.66 -7.22
N ILE A 36 6.86 -3.26 -6.91
CA ILE A 36 5.93 -2.67 -7.89
C ILE A 36 5.68 -1.16 -7.68
N ARG A 37 6.36 -0.54 -6.72
CA ARG A 37 6.19 0.89 -6.43
C ARG A 37 6.44 1.76 -7.65
N GLU A 38 7.48 1.46 -8.43
CA GLU A 38 7.79 2.20 -9.65
C GLU A 38 6.66 2.12 -10.69
N ALA A 39 5.96 0.97 -10.79
CA ALA A 39 4.81 0.82 -11.67
C ALA A 39 3.64 1.70 -11.22
N PHE A 40 3.37 1.76 -9.90
CA PHE A 40 2.35 2.67 -9.36
C PHE A 40 2.68 4.14 -9.64
N ASP A 41 3.92 4.56 -9.43
CA ASP A 41 4.36 5.93 -9.72
C ASP A 41 4.25 6.26 -11.22
N LYS A 42 4.57 5.32 -12.13
CA LYS A 42 4.37 5.48 -13.57
C LYS A 42 2.89 5.60 -13.94
N TYR A 43 2.02 4.80 -13.31
CA TYR A 43 0.58 4.90 -13.49
C TYR A 43 0.06 6.28 -13.06
N LEU A 44 0.42 6.77 -11.89
CA LEU A 44 0.03 8.10 -11.40
C LEU A 44 0.52 9.24 -12.31
N GLN A 45 1.65 9.04 -13.00
CA GLN A 45 2.20 9.99 -13.98
C GLN A 45 1.57 9.83 -15.38
N GLY A 46 0.62 8.92 -15.57
CA GLY A 46 0.01 8.63 -16.88
C GLY A 46 0.97 7.99 -17.90
N LYS A 47 2.09 7.42 -17.44
CA LYS A 47 3.09 6.75 -18.32
C LYS A 47 2.72 5.32 -18.66
N ILE A 48 1.91 4.70 -17.85
CA ILE A 48 1.31 3.38 -18.09
C ILE A 48 -0.18 3.43 -17.77
N VAL A 49 -0.95 2.54 -18.35
CA VAL A 49 -2.39 2.38 -18.09
C VAL A 49 -2.63 1.56 -16.82
N LEU A 50 -3.86 1.62 -16.31
CA LEU A 50 -4.25 0.94 -15.06
C LEU A 50 -4.04 -0.57 -15.14
N SER A 51 -4.41 -1.21 -16.28
CA SER A 51 -4.24 -2.66 -16.47
C SER A 51 -2.79 -3.09 -16.27
N HIS A 52 -1.83 -2.34 -16.78
CA HIS A 52 -0.41 -2.67 -16.62
C HIS A 52 0.02 -2.67 -15.14
N TYR A 53 -0.46 -1.70 -14.34
CA TYR A 53 -0.19 -1.69 -12.90
C TYR A 53 -0.86 -2.87 -12.18
N LEU A 54 -2.14 -3.18 -12.52
CA LEU A 54 -2.86 -4.29 -11.91
C LEU A 54 -2.29 -5.66 -12.31
N ASP A 55 -1.73 -5.79 -13.53
CA ASP A 55 -1.02 -7.00 -13.95
C ASP A 55 0.21 -7.27 -13.09
N MET A 56 0.93 -6.21 -12.66
CA MET A 56 2.05 -6.38 -11.73
C MET A 56 1.59 -6.88 -10.35
N LEU A 57 0.43 -6.41 -9.85
CA LEU A 57 -0.18 -6.92 -8.63
C LEU A 57 -0.58 -8.40 -8.77
N ASN A 58 -1.25 -8.76 -9.89
CA ASN A 58 -1.61 -10.15 -10.17
C ASN A 58 -0.39 -11.06 -10.32
N PHE A 59 0.71 -10.53 -10.88
CA PHE A 59 1.95 -11.27 -11.04
C PHE A 59 2.57 -11.67 -9.69
N GLN A 60 2.36 -10.88 -8.65
CA GLN A 60 2.81 -11.23 -7.30
C GLN A 60 2.18 -12.54 -6.81
N GLU A 61 0.90 -12.83 -7.16
CA GLU A 61 0.25 -14.12 -6.83
C GLU A 61 0.93 -15.33 -7.50
N ALA A 62 1.58 -15.11 -8.64
CA ALA A 62 2.23 -16.19 -9.39
C ALA A 62 3.68 -16.45 -8.94
N ILE A 63 4.39 -15.43 -8.44
CA ILE A 63 5.83 -15.52 -8.14
C ILE A 63 6.15 -15.69 -6.66
N TYR A 64 5.24 -15.24 -5.76
CA TYR A 64 5.47 -15.35 -4.33
C TYR A 64 4.83 -16.60 -3.73
N PRO A 65 5.33 -17.10 -2.58
CA PRO A 65 4.69 -18.21 -1.88
C PRO A 65 3.30 -17.81 -1.39
N ALA A 66 2.40 -18.79 -1.22
CA ALA A 66 1.00 -18.54 -0.85
C ALA A 66 0.82 -17.70 0.42
N ASN A 67 1.78 -17.76 1.35
CA ASN A 67 1.79 -17.00 2.60
C ASN A 67 2.45 -15.62 2.49
N TYR A 68 2.78 -15.15 1.28
CA TYR A 68 3.38 -13.83 1.15
C TYR A 68 2.50 -12.72 1.71
N ASN A 69 3.14 -11.76 2.38
CA ASN A 69 2.48 -10.61 2.97
C ASN A 69 3.28 -9.34 2.68
N LYS A 70 2.75 -8.49 1.80
CA LYS A 70 3.36 -7.20 1.47
C LYS A 70 2.85 -6.11 2.39
N LEU A 71 3.76 -5.24 2.85
CA LEU A 71 3.41 -4.01 3.54
C LEU A 71 3.05 -2.95 2.49
N ARG A 72 1.76 -2.80 2.24
CA ARG A 72 1.18 -1.92 1.23
C ARG A 72 1.10 -0.49 1.74
N PHE A 73 1.56 0.48 0.96
CA PHE A 73 1.57 1.88 1.35
C PHE A 73 1.41 2.82 0.15
N LEU A 74 0.79 3.96 0.36
CA LEU A 74 0.80 5.07 -0.60
C LEU A 74 2.00 5.99 -0.37
N GLU A 75 2.38 6.15 0.90
CA GLU A 75 3.49 6.98 1.37
C GLU A 75 4.16 6.35 2.58
N ASN A 76 5.41 6.72 2.85
CA ASN A 76 6.15 6.35 4.05
C ASN A 76 7.28 7.36 4.30
N HIS A 77 8.15 7.09 5.26
CA HIS A 77 9.28 7.96 5.63
C HIS A 77 10.31 8.19 4.51
N ASP A 78 10.33 7.34 3.47
CA ASP A 78 11.25 7.43 2.32
C ASP A 78 10.58 7.95 1.03
N GLN A 79 9.25 8.11 1.06
CA GLN A 79 8.47 8.48 -0.11
C GLN A 79 7.79 9.82 0.09
N PRO A 80 7.59 10.61 -0.98
CA PRO A 80 6.78 11.82 -0.89
C PRO A 80 5.38 11.52 -0.35
N ARG A 81 4.79 12.49 0.31
CA ARG A 81 3.38 12.44 0.71
C ARG A 81 2.49 12.31 -0.51
N ILE A 82 1.55 11.37 -0.50
CA ILE A 82 0.66 11.15 -1.66
C ILE A 82 -0.14 12.41 -2.03
N CYS A 83 -0.64 13.16 -1.07
CA CYS A 83 -1.38 14.40 -1.30
C CYS A 83 -0.49 15.55 -1.79
N SER A 84 0.85 15.43 -1.76
CA SER A 84 1.74 16.45 -2.34
C SER A 84 1.65 16.47 -3.87
N TYR A 85 1.30 15.37 -4.53
CA TYR A 85 1.23 15.22 -5.98
C TYR A 85 -0.13 14.72 -6.52
N VAL A 86 -0.94 14.00 -5.73
CA VAL A 86 -2.33 13.68 -6.07
C VAL A 86 -3.24 14.75 -5.47
N LYS A 87 -3.63 15.73 -6.27
CA LYS A 87 -4.41 16.90 -5.82
C LYS A 87 -5.92 16.73 -5.95
N ASP A 88 -6.37 15.74 -6.73
CA ASP A 88 -7.79 15.41 -6.83
C ASP A 88 -8.22 14.60 -5.61
N GLU A 89 -9.20 15.14 -4.87
CA GLU A 89 -9.70 14.54 -3.62
C GLU A 89 -10.32 13.15 -3.85
N ALA A 90 -11.08 12.99 -4.94
CA ALA A 90 -11.74 11.71 -5.24
C ALA A 90 -10.69 10.65 -5.60
N ALA A 91 -9.66 11.01 -6.37
CA ALA A 91 -8.55 10.13 -6.68
C ALA A 91 -7.78 9.72 -5.42
N LEU A 92 -7.48 10.68 -4.52
CA LEU A 92 -6.80 10.39 -3.25
C LEU A 92 -7.59 9.41 -2.38
N GLN A 93 -8.91 9.61 -2.27
CA GLN A 93 -9.78 8.69 -1.53
C GLN A 93 -9.86 7.32 -2.19
N ASN A 94 -9.92 7.25 -3.53
CA ASN A 94 -9.95 5.99 -4.27
C ASN A 94 -8.63 5.21 -4.11
N TYR A 95 -7.46 5.86 -4.19
CA TYR A 95 -6.18 5.18 -3.94
C TYR A 95 -6.04 4.75 -2.49
N THR A 96 -6.54 5.56 -1.54
CA THR A 96 -6.60 5.17 -0.13
C THR A 96 -7.48 3.94 0.07
N ALA A 97 -8.67 3.90 -0.55
CA ALA A 97 -9.55 2.74 -0.48
C ALA A 97 -8.90 1.50 -1.13
N MET A 98 -8.33 1.66 -2.33
CA MET A 98 -7.61 0.59 -3.05
C MET A 98 -6.56 -0.07 -2.14
N LEU A 99 -5.77 0.71 -1.40
CA LEU A 99 -4.75 0.20 -0.49
C LEU A 99 -5.30 -0.83 0.51
N TYR A 100 -6.53 -0.63 0.98
CA TYR A 100 -7.16 -1.55 1.93
C TYR A 100 -7.75 -2.80 1.27
N PHE A 101 -8.02 -2.76 -0.03
CA PHE A 101 -8.51 -3.92 -0.78
C PHE A 101 -7.38 -4.80 -1.34
N LEU A 102 -6.15 -4.31 -1.40
CA LEU A 102 -4.99 -5.12 -1.82
C LEU A 102 -4.68 -6.22 -0.80
N LYS A 103 -4.29 -7.41 -1.27
CA LYS A 103 -3.72 -8.46 -0.43
C LYS A 103 -2.49 -7.94 0.31
N GLY A 104 -2.34 -8.32 1.57
CA GLY A 104 -1.22 -7.88 2.42
C GLY A 104 -1.66 -6.98 3.57
N THR A 105 -0.70 -6.39 4.25
CA THR A 105 -0.88 -5.50 5.40
C THR A 105 -0.83 -4.04 4.96
N THR A 106 -1.80 -3.25 5.40
CA THR A 106 -1.85 -1.82 5.10
C THR A 106 -0.99 -1.03 6.08
N LEU A 107 -0.06 -0.22 5.56
CA LEU A 107 0.66 0.80 6.32
C LEU A 107 -0.02 2.15 6.12
N LEU A 108 -0.36 2.80 7.21
CA LEU A 108 -0.78 4.19 7.24
C LEU A 108 0.36 5.01 7.87
N TYR A 109 0.96 5.92 7.09
CA TYR A 109 2.02 6.78 7.61
C TYR A 109 1.42 7.95 8.38
N ALA A 110 1.96 8.23 9.57
CA ALA A 110 1.44 9.27 10.47
C ALA A 110 1.28 10.62 9.76
N GLY A 111 0.08 11.21 9.80
CA GLY A 111 -0.27 12.44 9.09
C GLY A 111 -1.01 12.20 7.77
N GLN A 112 -0.98 10.97 7.21
CA GLN A 112 -1.76 10.63 6.02
C GLN A 112 -3.26 10.76 6.28
N GLU A 113 -3.69 10.46 7.51
CA GLU A 113 -5.07 10.62 7.96
C GLU A 113 -5.58 12.07 7.96
N PHE A 114 -4.67 13.05 7.88
CA PHE A 114 -4.97 14.49 7.81
C PHE A 114 -4.51 15.13 6.50
N GLU A 115 -4.23 14.32 5.48
CA GLU A 115 -3.76 14.79 4.17
C GLU A 115 -2.52 15.70 4.28
N ASN A 116 -1.58 15.36 5.18
CA ASN A 116 -0.32 16.08 5.29
C ASN A 116 0.45 15.99 3.97
N ASP A 117 0.86 17.13 3.43
CA ASP A 117 1.67 17.23 2.21
C ASP A 117 3.16 17.45 2.50
N HIS A 118 3.50 17.78 3.75
CA HIS A 118 4.87 17.90 4.22
C HIS A 118 5.40 16.55 4.71
N LEU A 119 6.53 16.09 4.14
CA LEU A 119 7.27 14.93 4.61
C LEU A 119 8.18 15.37 5.78
N PRO A 120 7.94 14.86 7.01
CA PRO A 120 8.73 15.27 8.15
C PRO A 120 10.18 14.80 8.03
N SER A 121 11.11 15.57 8.61
CA SER A 121 12.51 15.18 8.73
C SER A 121 12.66 13.86 9.49
N LEU A 122 13.60 13.04 9.08
CA LEU A 122 13.98 11.82 9.82
C LEU A 122 14.88 12.13 11.02
N PHE A 123 15.46 13.32 11.07
CA PHE A 123 16.52 13.70 12.04
C PHE A 123 16.08 14.81 13.00
N GLU A 124 15.04 15.57 12.63
CA GLU A 124 14.54 16.68 13.43
C GLU A 124 13.17 16.35 14.03
N LYS A 125 12.88 16.96 15.19
CA LYS A 125 11.57 16.79 15.82
C LYS A 125 10.55 17.71 15.13
N GLU A 126 9.73 17.13 14.28
CA GLU A 126 8.64 17.82 13.60
C GLU A 126 7.28 17.21 14.01
N PRO A 127 6.37 18.00 14.60
CA PRO A 127 5.04 17.50 14.94
C PRO A 127 4.19 17.33 13.67
N ILE A 128 3.33 16.31 13.68
CA ILE A 128 2.34 16.13 12.63
C ILE A 128 1.26 17.21 12.75
N ASP A 129 1.03 17.95 11.65
CA ASP A 129 -0.07 18.91 11.56
C ASP A 129 -1.38 18.16 11.34
N ARG A 130 -2.27 18.22 12.33
CA ARG A 130 -3.60 17.60 12.30
C ARG A 130 -4.68 18.46 11.66
N ALA A 131 -4.31 19.66 11.22
CA ALA A 131 -5.20 20.62 10.58
C ALA A 131 -4.77 20.95 9.14
N SER A 132 -3.82 20.19 8.56
CA SER A 132 -3.26 20.46 7.25
C SER A 132 -4.24 20.25 6.10
N GLY A 133 -5.18 19.31 6.26
CA GLY A 133 -6.15 18.96 5.25
C GLY A 133 -7.41 18.35 5.86
N LYS A 134 -8.04 17.46 5.11
CA LYS A 134 -9.28 16.80 5.51
C LYS A 134 -9.00 15.66 6.48
N ASP A 135 -9.85 15.52 7.52
CA ASP A 135 -9.79 14.36 8.41
C ASP A 135 -10.39 13.12 7.72
N LEU A 136 -9.52 12.20 7.28
CA LEU A 136 -9.90 10.92 6.67
C LEU A 136 -10.13 9.82 7.72
N THR A 137 -9.98 10.08 9.01
CA THR A 137 -10.12 9.08 10.08
C THR A 137 -11.44 8.29 10.00
N PRO A 138 -12.61 8.90 9.72
CA PRO A 138 -13.86 8.15 9.59
C PRO A 138 -13.84 7.16 8.42
N LEU A 139 -13.26 7.54 7.27
CA LEU A 139 -13.10 6.68 6.11
C LEU A 139 -12.15 5.52 6.43
N LEU A 140 -10.96 5.83 6.97
CA LEU A 140 -9.94 4.85 7.32
C LEU A 140 -10.45 3.80 8.32
N LYS A 141 -11.25 4.19 9.31
CA LYS A 141 -11.90 3.25 10.25
C LYS A 141 -12.83 2.28 9.55
N LYS A 142 -13.64 2.75 8.59
CA LYS A 142 -14.52 1.88 7.78
C LYS A 142 -13.71 0.91 6.93
N LEU A 143 -12.70 1.41 6.22
CA LEU A 143 -11.82 0.60 5.38
C LEU A 143 -11.06 -0.45 6.19
N ALA A 144 -10.54 -0.10 7.37
CA ALA A 144 -9.90 -1.05 8.28
C ALA A 144 -10.87 -2.12 8.79
N GLY A 145 -12.15 -1.76 8.99
CA GLY A 145 -13.22 -2.72 9.30
C GLY A 145 -13.43 -3.73 8.18
N ILE A 146 -13.50 -3.27 6.93
CA ILE A 146 -13.63 -4.11 5.73
C ILE A 146 -12.40 -5.00 5.57
N LYS A 147 -11.19 -4.43 5.67
CA LYS A 147 -9.92 -5.17 5.55
C LYS A 147 -9.85 -6.36 6.49
N ARG A 148 -10.33 -6.22 7.73
CA ARG A 148 -10.38 -7.32 8.71
C ARG A 148 -11.30 -8.46 8.29
N LEU A 149 -12.35 -8.19 7.51
CA LEU A 149 -13.25 -9.20 6.98
C LEU A 149 -12.66 -9.93 5.76
N LEU A 150 -11.87 -9.20 4.94
CA LEU A 150 -11.24 -9.76 3.74
C LEU A 150 -10.03 -10.65 4.05
N GLY A 151 -9.43 -10.51 5.24
CA GLY A 151 -8.16 -11.17 5.54
C GLY A 151 -6.95 -10.50 4.89
N THR A 152 -5.75 -11.04 5.15
CA THR A 152 -4.49 -10.50 4.62
C THR A 152 -3.79 -11.44 3.64
N GLN A 153 -4.20 -12.71 3.61
CA GLN A 153 -3.50 -13.79 2.89
C GLN A 153 -4.40 -14.55 1.91
N ASP A 154 -5.65 -14.09 1.71
CA ASP A 154 -6.55 -14.70 0.74
C ASP A 154 -6.08 -14.44 -0.69
N TYR A 155 -6.49 -15.30 -1.63
CA TYR A 155 -6.21 -15.12 -3.05
C TYR A 155 -6.68 -13.75 -3.51
N PHE A 156 -5.87 -13.09 -4.32
CA PHE A 156 -6.13 -11.76 -4.85
C PHE A 156 -6.09 -11.77 -6.37
N ARG A 157 -7.07 -11.13 -7.00
CA ARG A 157 -7.10 -10.85 -8.42
C ARG A 157 -7.65 -9.44 -8.68
N ALA A 158 -7.03 -8.72 -9.60
CA ALA A 158 -7.49 -7.42 -10.05
C ALA A 158 -7.63 -7.39 -11.57
N GLU A 159 -8.66 -6.71 -12.05
CA GLU A 159 -8.95 -6.47 -13.47
C GLU A 159 -9.18 -4.98 -13.70
N ALA A 160 -8.78 -4.47 -14.86
CA ALA A 160 -8.95 -3.07 -15.21
C ALA A 160 -9.86 -2.89 -16.41
N ASN A 161 -10.63 -1.79 -16.39
CA ASN A 161 -11.15 -1.15 -17.59
C ASN A 161 -10.36 0.15 -17.80
N ASP A 162 -9.43 0.14 -18.75
CA ASP A 162 -8.53 1.29 -18.99
C ASP A 162 -9.26 2.49 -19.57
N GLU A 163 -10.33 2.29 -20.37
CA GLU A 163 -11.11 3.38 -20.96
C GLU A 163 -11.83 4.21 -19.89
N GLN A 164 -12.31 3.55 -18.86
CA GLN A 164 -13.04 4.17 -17.74
C GLN A 164 -12.15 4.40 -16.50
N ASN A 165 -10.92 3.91 -16.52
CA ASN A 165 -9.99 3.92 -15.40
C ASN A 165 -10.59 3.28 -14.12
N ILE A 166 -11.25 2.12 -14.30
CA ILE A 166 -11.90 1.38 -13.22
C ILE A 166 -11.11 0.12 -12.90
N ALA A 167 -10.82 -0.11 -11.60
CA ALA A 167 -10.28 -1.35 -11.08
C ALA A 167 -11.37 -2.19 -10.42
N VAL A 168 -11.40 -3.48 -10.71
CA VAL A 168 -12.22 -4.48 -10.01
C VAL A 168 -11.28 -5.43 -9.29
N MET A 169 -11.46 -5.61 -7.98
CA MET A 169 -10.61 -6.45 -7.13
C MET A 169 -11.46 -7.54 -6.47
N GLN A 170 -10.93 -8.77 -6.48
CA GLN A 170 -11.58 -9.97 -5.93
C GLN A 170 -10.61 -10.71 -5.02
#